data_3ef6f288c320e6d94966806332073ea3
#
_entry.id   3ef6f288c320e6d94966806332073ea3
#
_cell.length_a   1.000
_cell.length_b   1.000
_cell.length_c   1.000
_cell.angle_alpha   90.00
_cell.angle_beta   90.00
_cell.angle_gamma   90.00
#
_symmetry.space_group_name_H-M   'P 1'
#
loop_
_entity.id
_entity.type
_entity.pdbx_description
1 polymer ?
#
loop_
_entity_poly.entity_id
_entity_poly.type
_entity_poly.pdbx_seq_one_letter_code
_entity_poly.pdbx_strand_id
1 'polypeptide(L)'
;WEPLCLAALNIPAGRASAQVFANVLRDSLGSPRREDTDLLLPRVDLGRLLPEPASNWLAEHGSTLRFTTRIDALETAPGYVTVAGERFAAAIIATAPQHAGKLLPEMTANYDYEPIATVYLQFGPRFRLPFPLFKQTGRYGQWAVDRGDGLIGCVLSGHGNWEALTDEELAAALQAELPPCGPATWHKVIRERRATFSCQPGILRPAAITSHPRVLLAGDYTWADYPATLEGAVRSGRRAARLLIANRDNSAA
;
A
#
# COMPACT_ATOMS: atom_id res chain seq x y z
N TRP A 1 -20.87 2.21 -8.00
CA TRP A 1 -19.46 2.34 -8.47
C TRP A 1 -18.62 3.24 -7.56
N GLU A 2 -19.19 4.33 -7.05
CA GLU A 2 -18.45 5.30 -6.21
C GLU A 2 -17.79 4.67 -4.97
N PRO A 3 -18.48 3.83 -4.15
CA PRO A 3 -17.83 3.17 -3.02
C PRO A 3 -16.69 2.24 -3.43
N LEU A 4 -16.81 1.58 -4.58
CA LEU A 4 -15.77 0.70 -5.09
C LEU A 4 -14.56 1.51 -5.59
N CYS A 5 -14.80 2.61 -6.30
CA CYS A 5 -13.74 3.52 -6.75
C CYS A 5 -12.97 4.09 -5.55
N LEU A 6 -13.69 4.58 -4.53
CA LEU A 6 -13.07 5.09 -3.32
C LEU A 6 -12.25 4.01 -2.58
N ALA A 7 -12.78 2.80 -2.47
CA ALA A 7 -12.05 1.70 -1.83
C ALA A 7 -10.80 1.27 -2.61
N ALA A 8 -10.86 1.29 -3.95
CA ALA A 8 -9.76 0.83 -4.81
C ALA A 8 -8.68 1.89 -5.03
N LEU A 9 -9.06 3.17 -5.16
CA LEU A 9 -8.16 4.26 -5.52
C LEU A 9 -7.88 5.24 -4.37
N ASN A 10 -8.60 5.11 -3.26
CA ASN A 10 -8.54 6.01 -2.09
C ASN A 10 -8.79 7.49 -2.42
N ILE A 11 -9.57 7.77 -3.44
CA ILE A 11 -9.92 9.13 -3.90
C ILE A 11 -11.38 9.16 -4.37
N PRO A 12 -12.13 10.26 -4.15
CA PRO A 12 -13.48 10.39 -4.67
C PRO A 12 -13.56 10.21 -6.19
N ALA A 13 -14.61 9.54 -6.68
CA ALA A 13 -14.77 9.18 -8.09
C ALA A 13 -14.68 10.37 -9.06
N GLY A 14 -15.18 11.55 -8.66
CA GLY A 14 -15.11 12.77 -9.47
C GLY A 14 -13.70 13.32 -9.68
N ARG A 15 -12.71 12.88 -8.92
CA ARG A 15 -11.28 13.25 -9.03
C ARG A 15 -10.40 12.11 -9.51
N ALA A 16 -10.91 10.88 -9.48
CA ALA A 16 -10.16 9.68 -9.78
C ALA A 16 -9.84 9.54 -11.27
N SER A 17 -8.71 8.93 -11.59
CA SER A 17 -8.39 8.52 -12.96
C SER A 17 -9.30 7.40 -13.41
N ALA A 18 -10.19 7.69 -14.36
CA ALA A 18 -11.09 6.69 -14.96
C ALA A 18 -10.33 5.55 -15.62
N GLN A 19 -9.19 5.85 -16.26
CA GLN A 19 -8.34 4.84 -16.90
C GLN A 19 -7.77 3.85 -15.87
N VAL A 20 -7.24 4.35 -14.75
CA VAL A 20 -6.69 3.49 -13.70
C VAL A 20 -7.79 2.67 -13.03
N PHE A 21 -8.97 3.27 -12.80
CA PHE A 21 -10.11 2.54 -12.28
C PHE A 21 -10.59 1.44 -13.24
N ALA A 22 -10.65 1.73 -14.54
CA ALA A 22 -10.99 0.73 -15.56
C ALA A 22 -9.98 -0.44 -15.59
N ASN A 23 -8.68 -0.17 -15.40
CA ASN A 23 -7.66 -1.22 -15.29
C ASN A 23 -7.91 -2.12 -14.07
N VAL A 24 -8.23 -1.53 -12.91
CA VAL A 24 -8.59 -2.30 -11.71
C VAL A 24 -9.83 -3.16 -11.95
N LEU A 25 -10.88 -2.59 -12.55
CA LEU A 25 -12.11 -3.33 -12.85
C LEU A 25 -11.86 -4.47 -13.83
N ARG A 26 -11.09 -4.23 -14.89
CA ARG A 26 -10.74 -5.27 -15.87
C ARG A 26 -10.01 -6.44 -15.22
N ASP A 27 -9.02 -6.15 -14.38
CA ASP A 27 -8.20 -7.18 -13.74
C ASP A 27 -8.96 -7.91 -12.61
N SER A 28 -9.95 -7.25 -11.97
CA SER A 28 -10.72 -7.84 -10.87
C SER A 28 -12.00 -8.54 -11.34
N LEU A 29 -12.67 -8.04 -12.40
CA LEU A 29 -13.99 -8.47 -12.82
C LEU A 29 -14.04 -8.92 -14.29
N GLY A 30 -12.94 -8.80 -15.04
CA GLY A 30 -12.90 -9.06 -16.47
C GLY A 30 -12.77 -10.53 -16.86
N SER A 31 -12.61 -11.47 -15.91
CA SER A 31 -12.56 -12.90 -16.20
C SER A 31 -13.94 -13.46 -16.54
N PRO A 32 -14.04 -14.38 -17.51
CA PRO A 32 -15.28 -15.11 -17.78
C PRO A 32 -15.60 -16.18 -16.71
N ARG A 33 -14.63 -16.54 -15.87
CA ARG A 33 -14.82 -17.50 -14.78
C ARG A 33 -15.16 -16.78 -13.49
N ARG A 34 -16.24 -17.21 -12.84
CA ARG A 34 -16.75 -16.60 -11.62
C ARG A 34 -15.73 -16.65 -10.48
N GLU A 35 -15.01 -17.75 -10.35
CA GLU A 35 -14.02 -17.98 -9.30
C GLU A 35 -12.88 -16.96 -9.32
N ASP A 36 -12.53 -16.43 -10.50
CA ASP A 36 -11.49 -15.42 -10.66
C ASP A 36 -11.92 -14.03 -10.14
N THR A 37 -13.21 -13.84 -9.85
CA THR A 37 -13.77 -12.58 -9.35
C THR A 37 -14.10 -12.63 -7.86
N ASP A 38 -13.84 -13.75 -7.21
CA ASP A 38 -14.07 -13.92 -5.78
C ASP A 38 -13.11 -13.07 -4.95
N LEU A 39 -13.62 -12.46 -3.90
CA LEU A 39 -12.82 -11.69 -2.95
C LEU A 39 -12.14 -12.65 -1.96
N LEU A 40 -10.81 -12.68 -2.00
CA LEU A 40 -10.01 -13.48 -1.08
C LEU A 40 -9.67 -12.68 0.18
N LEU A 41 -10.14 -13.16 1.33
CA LEU A 41 -9.83 -12.58 2.62
C LEU A 41 -8.78 -13.44 3.35
N PRO A 42 -7.61 -12.89 3.71
CA PRO A 42 -6.59 -13.65 4.43
C PRO A 42 -7.07 -14.00 5.84
N ARG A 43 -6.74 -15.20 6.29
CA ARG A 43 -7.02 -15.68 7.67
C ARG A 43 -5.92 -15.29 8.67
N VAL A 44 -4.85 -14.69 8.18
CA VAL A 44 -3.70 -14.24 8.98
C VAL A 44 -3.46 -12.76 8.73
N ASP A 45 -2.68 -12.12 9.56
CA ASP A 45 -2.24 -10.74 9.32
C ASP A 45 -1.43 -10.63 8.03
N LEU A 46 -1.52 -9.48 7.37
CA LEU A 46 -0.81 -9.24 6.11
C LEU A 46 0.71 -9.39 6.26
N GLY A 47 1.27 -9.08 7.45
CA GLY A 47 2.67 -9.33 7.77
C GLY A 47 3.05 -10.81 7.64
N ARG A 48 2.19 -11.70 8.14
CA ARG A 48 2.36 -13.16 8.08
C ARG A 48 2.03 -13.76 6.71
N LEU A 49 1.34 -13.02 5.86
CA LEU A 49 0.97 -13.49 4.52
C LEU A 49 2.15 -13.44 3.54
N LEU A 50 2.92 -12.35 3.52
CA LEU A 50 4.02 -12.14 2.58
C LEU A 50 5.32 -11.68 3.25
N PRO A 51 5.39 -10.58 4.04
CA PRO A 51 6.65 -10.05 4.53
C PRO A 51 7.47 -11.03 5.36
N GLU A 52 6.86 -11.70 6.34
CA GLU A 52 7.56 -12.68 7.19
C GLU A 52 8.05 -13.89 6.40
N PRO A 53 7.21 -14.59 5.59
CA PRO A 53 7.68 -15.69 4.76
C PRO A 53 8.77 -15.28 3.76
N ALA A 54 8.64 -14.09 3.15
CA ALA A 54 9.66 -13.58 2.23
C ALA A 54 10.99 -13.30 2.93
N SER A 55 10.94 -12.71 4.14
CA SER A 55 12.13 -12.45 4.95
C SER A 55 12.85 -13.74 5.33
N ASN A 56 12.11 -14.76 5.76
CA ASN A 56 12.66 -16.07 6.11
C ASN A 56 13.30 -16.72 4.89
N TRP A 57 12.60 -16.73 3.75
CA TRP A 57 13.12 -17.28 2.51
C TRP A 57 14.42 -16.59 2.07
N LEU A 58 14.50 -15.26 2.14
CA LEU A 58 15.69 -14.50 1.81
C LEU A 58 16.87 -14.87 2.73
N ALA A 59 16.64 -15.00 4.03
CA ALA A 59 17.66 -15.39 4.99
C ALA A 59 18.18 -16.83 4.72
N GLU A 60 17.28 -17.76 4.45
CA GLU A 60 17.61 -19.15 4.10
C GLU A 60 18.42 -19.27 2.80
N HIS A 61 18.26 -18.28 1.89
CA HIS A 61 19.00 -18.22 0.61
C HIS A 61 20.20 -17.28 0.65
N GLY A 62 20.75 -17.02 1.85
CA GLY A 62 22.00 -16.30 2.03
C GLY A 62 21.92 -14.78 1.87
N SER A 63 20.72 -14.20 1.84
CA SER A 63 20.55 -12.76 1.82
C SER A 63 20.66 -12.17 3.22
N THR A 64 21.26 -10.99 3.35
CA THR A 64 21.34 -10.25 4.61
C THR A 64 20.19 -9.25 4.71
N LEU A 65 19.40 -9.34 5.78
CA LEU A 65 18.35 -8.39 6.11
C LEU A 65 18.82 -7.50 7.28
N ARG A 66 18.74 -6.18 7.10
CA ARG A 66 19.10 -5.19 8.13
C ARG A 66 17.87 -4.34 8.45
N PHE A 67 17.30 -4.57 9.61
CA PHE A 67 16.22 -3.77 10.15
C PHE A 67 16.77 -2.58 10.94
N THR A 68 15.93 -1.58 11.20
CA THR A 68 16.28 -0.36 11.97
C THR A 68 17.53 0.35 11.44
N THR A 69 17.88 0.13 10.16
CA THR A 69 19.04 0.70 9.50
C THR A 69 18.59 1.75 8.50
N ARG A 70 18.79 3.02 8.84
CA ARG A 70 18.45 4.13 7.96
C ARG A 70 19.55 4.33 6.93
N ILE A 71 19.15 4.49 5.68
CA ILE A 71 20.06 4.87 4.57
C ILE A 71 19.79 6.33 4.24
N ASP A 72 20.77 7.18 4.47
CA ASP A 72 20.66 8.63 4.24
C ASP A 72 21.35 9.08 2.94
N ALA A 73 22.24 8.26 2.37
CA ALA A 73 22.94 8.56 1.14
C ALA A 73 23.17 7.30 0.30
N LEU A 74 23.21 7.53 -1.00
CA LEU A 74 23.60 6.56 -2.02
C LEU A 74 24.56 7.28 -2.97
N GLU A 75 25.72 6.67 -3.23
CA GLU A 75 26.72 7.20 -4.14
C GLU A 75 26.89 6.25 -5.33
N THR A 76 26.98 6.81 -6.52
CA THR A 76 27.17 6.04 -7.74
C THR A 76 28.59 6.23 -8.28
N ALA A 77 29.20 5.15 -8.73
CA ALA A 77 30.50 5.16 -9.38
C ALA A 77 30.51 4.21 -10.60
N PRO A 78 31.49 4.34 -11.51
CA PRO A 78 31.61 3.36 -12.58
C PRO A 78 31.80 1.94 -12.00
N GLY A 79 30.84 1.06 -12.31
CA GLY A 79 30.91 -0.36 -11.93
C GLY A 79 30.25 -0.73 -10.60
N TYR A 80 29.93 0.19 -9.69
CA TYR A 80 29.32 -0.11 -8.41
C TYR A 80 28.47 1.05 -7.85
N VAL A 81 27.73 0.74 -6.82
CA VAL A 81 26.97 1.71 -6.02
C VAL A 81 27.40 1.55 -4.56
N THR A 82 27.63 2.66 -3.85
CA THR A 82 27.92 2.65 -2.42
C THR A 82 26.67 2.98 -1.64
N VAL A 83 26.30 2.13 -0.70
CA VAL A 83 25.15 2.30 0.21
C VAL A 83 25.65 2.08 1.63
N ALA A 84 25.50 3.07 2.52
CA ALA A 84 25.98 3.01 3.90
C ALA A 84 27.47 2.59 4.02
N GLY A 85 28.33 3.07 3.11
CA GLY A 85 29.76 2.76 3.08
C GLY A 85 30.13 1.41 2.47
N GLU A 86 29.16 0.59 2.08
CA GLU A 86 29.39 -0.71 1.44
C GLU A 86 29.16 -0.65 -0.07
N ARG A 87 29.96 -1.41 -0.84
CA ARG A 87 29.84 -1.46 -2.30
C ARG A 87 28.95 -2.60 -2.76
N PHE A 88 28.06 -2.27 -3.69
CA PHE A 88 27.14 -3.21 -4.33
C PHE A 88 27.21 -3.08 -5.84
N ALA A 89 26.91 -4.16 -6.56
CA ALA A 89 26.85 -4.14 -8.01
C ALA A 89 25.73 -3.24 -8.54
N ALA A 90 24.64 -3.13 -7.81
CA ALA A 90 23.49 -2.28 -8.13
C ALA A 90 22.60 -2.08 -6.88
N ALA A 91 21.67 -1.13 -6.94
CA ALA A 91 20.69 -0.88 -5.88
C ALA A 91 19.27 -0.71 -6.46
N ILE A 92 18.28 -1.15 -5.70
CA ILE A 92 16.87 -0.83 -5.95
C ILE A 92 16.37 0.01 -4.76
N ILE A 93 15.94 1.24 -5.04
CA ILE A 93 15.30 2.10 -4.05
C ILE A 93 13.81 1.79 -4.05
N ALA A 94 13.32 1.15 -2.99
CA ALA A 94 11.93 0.72 -2.83
C ALA A 94 11.20 1.46 -1.69
N THR A 95 11.63 2.68 -1.40
CA THR A 95 11.03 3.55 -0.38
C THR A 95 9.88 4.36 -0.98
N ALA A 96 9.06 4.95 -0.11
CA ALA A 96 8.05 5.91 -0.54
C ALA A 96 8.67 7.11 -1.30
N PRO A 97 7.92 7.76 -2.22
CA PRO A 97 8.46 8.79 -3.12
C PRO A 97 9.21 9.92 -2.40
N GLN A 98 8.66 10.40 -1.28
CA GLN A 98 9.28 11.47 -0.47
C GLN A 98 10.63 11.07 0.17
N HIS A 99 10.90 9.78 0.29
CA HIS A 99 12.17 9.26 0.78
C HIS A 99 13.12 8.92 -0.37
N ALA A 100 12.60 8.40 -1.48
CA ALA A 100 13.40 8.13 -2.66
C ALA A 100 14.04 9.41 -3.22
N GLY A 101 13.34 10.54 -3.23
CA GLY A 101 13.88 11.85 -3.64
C GLY A 101 15.03 12.37 -2.76
N LYS A 102 15.21 11.85 -1.55
CA LYS A 102 16.39 12.16 -0.73
C LYS A 102 17.63 11.41 -1.18
N LEU A 103 17.45 10.20 -1.70
CA LEU A 103 18.54 9.33 -2.19
C LEU A 103 18.86 9.61 -3.67
N LEU A 104 17.87 10.11 -4.42
CA LEU A 104 17.97 10.49 -5.83
C LEU A 104 17.34 11.88 -6.01
N PRO A 105 18.12 12.95 -5.89
CA PRO A 105 17.62 14.34 -5.98
C PRO A 105 16.97 14.68 -7.31
N GLU A 106 17.33 14.02 -8.40
CA GLU A 106 16.68 14.16 -9.70
C GLU A 106 15.25 13.60 -9.74
N MET A 107 14.87 12.79 -8.76
CA MET A 107 13.51 12.31 -8.63
C MET A 107 12.61 13.37 -7.99
N THR A 108 12.01 14.22 -8.79
CA THR A 108 11.13 15.34 -8.38
C THR A 108 9.65 14.96 -8.34
N ALA A 109 9.31 13.72 -8.00
CA ALA A 109 7.91 13.33 -7.91
C ALA A 109 7.23 14.03 -6.73
N ASN A 110 6.46 15.05 -7.05
CA ASN A 110 5.65 15.81 -6.10
C ASN A 110 4.20 15.32 -6.21
N TYR A 111 3.73 14.57 -5.23
CA TYR A 111 2.39 14.02 -5.21
C TYR A 111 1.53 14.68 -4.15
N ASP A 112 0.28 14.96 -4.50
CA ASP A 112 -0.77 15.08 -3.50
C ASP A 112 -1.05 13.70 -2.89
N TYR A 113 -1.45 13.67 -1.63
CA TYR A 113 -1.71 12.42 -0.90
C TYR A 113 -3.13 12.38 -0.39
N GLU A 114 -3.67 11.19 -0.34
CA GLU A 114 -4.96 10.89 0.27
C GLU A 114 -4.72 10.13 1.59
N PRO A 115 -5.42 10.52 2.67
CA PRO A 115 -5.27 9.86 3.96
C PRO A 115 -6.09 8.57 4.04
N ILE A 116 -5.70 7.70 4.99
CA ILE A 116 -6.52 6.59 5.46
C ILE A 116 -6.53 6.64 6.99
N ALA A 117 -7.71 6.44 7.58
CA ALA A 117 -7.81 6.13 8.99
C ALA A 117 -8.30 4.69 9.18
N THR A 118 -7.71 4.01 10.16
CA THR A 118 -8.19 2.72 10.65
C THR A 118 -8.51 2.85 12.12
N VAL A 119 -9.74 2.54 12.49
CA VAL A 119 -10.20 2.52 13.88
C VAL A 119 -10.43 1.08 14.29
N TYR A 120 -9.61 0.59 15.19
CA TYR A 120 -9.81 -0.72 15.82
C TYR A 120 -10.73 -0.57 17.03
N LEU A 121 -11.74 -1.43 17.09
CA LEU A 121 -12.72 -1.53 18.18
C LEU A 121 -12.69 -2.95 18.72
N GLN A 122 -12.41 -3.13 20.01
CA GLN A 122 -12.41 -4.42 20.67
C GLN A 122 -13.73 -4.64 21.40
N PHE A 123 -14.42 -5.68 21.05
CA PHE A 123 -15.62 -6.18 21.70
C PHE A 123 -15.34 -7.50 22.44
N GLY A 124 -16.38 -8.07 23.04
CA GLY A 124 -16.27 -9.42 23.61
C GLY A 124 -15.89 -10.47 22.55
N PRO A 125 -15.16 -11.53 22.92
CA PRO A 125 -14.51 -12.45 21.97
C PRO A 125 -15.53 -13.24 21.10
N ARG A 126 -16.80 -13.22 21.45
CA ARG A 126 -17.89 -13.86 20.66
C ARG A 126 -18.56 -12.91 19.66
N PHE A 127 -18.27 -11.62 19.71
CA PHE A 127 -18.83 -10.69 18.74
C PHE A 127 -18.27 -10.96 17.35
N ARG A 128 -19.14 -10.96 16.36
CA ARG A 128 -18.79 -11.10 14.94
C ARG A 128 -19.64 -10.16 14.12
N LEU A 129 -19.08 -9.66 13.02
CA LEU A 129 -19.87 -8.98 11.98
C LEU A 129 -20.73 -9.99 11.20
N PRO A 130 -21.84 -9.55 10.58
CA PRO A 130 -22.65 -10.42 9.71
C PRO A 130 -21.85 -11.04 8.56
N PHE A 131 -20.82 -10.33 8.10
CA PHE A 131 -19.88 -10.76 7.07
C PHE A 131 -18.46 -10.37 7.45
N PRO A 132 -17.42 -11.11 7.04
CA PRO A 132 -16.02 -10.77 7.33
C PRO A 132 -15.59 -9.37 6.84
N LEU A 133 -16.19 -8.91 5.74
CA LEU A 133 -16.10 -7.54 5.24
C LEU A 133 -17.50 -6.95 5.18
N PHE A 134 -17.75 -5.90 5.94
CA PHE A 134 -19.05 -5.29 6.14
C PHE A 134 -19.03 -3.82 5.67
N LYS A 135 -19.95 -3.47 4.75
CA LYS A 135 -20.12 -2.07 4.33
C LYS A 135 -20.94 -1.32 5.38
N GLN A 136 -20.34 -0.32 5.99
CA GLN A 136 -21.06 0.62 6.85
C GLN A 136 -21.81 1.64 5.98
N THR A 137 -23.02 2.03 6.41
CA THR A 137 -23.91 2.94 5.68
C THR A 137 -24.21 4.22 6.47
N GLY A 138 -23.48 4.44 7.56
CA GLY A 138 -23.60 5.61 8.39
C GLY A 138 -22.94 6.86 7.80
N ARG A 139 -22.72 7.86 8.65
CA ARG A 139 -22.17 9.15 8.25
C ARG A 139 -20.68 9.12 7.94
N TYR A 140 -19.91 8.31 8.65
CA TYR A 140 -18.45 8.29 8.57
C TYR A 140 -17.92 6.95 8.07
N GLY A 141 -18.48 5.84 8.55
CA GLY A 141 -17.99 4.51 8.26
C GLY A 141 -18.10 4.13 6.79
N GLN A 142 -17.10 3.46 6.30
CA GLN A 142 -17.06 2.95 4.92
C GLN A 142 -17.02 1.43 4.92
N TRP A 143 -15.98 0.85 5.50
CA TRP A 143 -15.78 -0.60 5.56
C TRP A 143 -15.36 -1.03 6.95
N ALA A 144 -15.96 -2.10 7.45
CA ALA A 144 -15.56 -2.76 8.68
C ALA A 144 -15.12 -4.18 8.37
N VAL A 145 -14.00 -4.60 8.95
CA VAL A 145 -13.37 -5.91 8.76
C VAL A 145 -13.39 -6.65 10.09
N ASP A 146 -13.95 -7.84 10.12
CA ASP A 146 -13.86 -8.75 11.26
C ASP A 146 -12.46 -9.38 11.31
N ARG A 147 -11.69 -9.05 12.35
CA ARG A 147 -10.33 -9.54 12.56
C ARG A 147 -10.28 -10.79 13.43
N GLY A 148 -11.42 -11.27 13.88
CA GLY A 148 -11.54 -12.36 14.85
C GLY A 148 -11.49 -11.88 16.30
N ASP A 149 -11.88 -12.75 17.22
CA ASP A 149 -11.85 -12.54 18.68
C ASP A 149 -12.49 -11.22 19.17
N GLY A 150 -13.52 -10.74 18.42
CA GLY A 150 -14.23 -9.51 18.70
C GLY A 150 -13.48 -8.23 18.28
N LEU A 151 -12.35 -8.33 17.60
CA LEU A 151 -11.63 -7.17 17.06
C LEU A 151 -12.19 -6.78 15.70
N ILE A 152 -12.68 -5.56 15.59
CA ILE A 152 -13.21 -4.99 14.36
C ILE A 152 -12.32 -3.84 13.91
N GLY A 153 -11.92 -3.84 12.66
CA GLY A 153 -11.19 -2.74 12.03
C GLY A 153 -12.09 -1.94 11.09
N CYS A 154 -12.43 -0.70 11.43
CA CYS A 154 -13.16 0.21 10.56
C CYS A 154 -12.17 1.03 9.73
N VAL A 155 -12.31 1.03 8.40
CA VAL A 155 -11.39 1.71 7.48
C VAL A 155 -12.12 2.87 6.80
N LEU A 156 -11.49 4.04 6.81
CA LEU A 156 -11.95 5.25 6.14
C LEU A 156 -10.91 5.69 5.12
N SER A 157 -11.31 5.76 3.87
CA SER A 157 -10.48 6.10 2.72
C SER A 157 -10.73 7.53 2.27
N GLY A 158 -9.66 8.21 1.88
CA GLY A 158 -9.71 9.57 1.33
C GLY A 158 -10.03 10.65 2.37
N HIS A 159 -9.97 11.89 1.94
CA HIS A 159 -10.36 13.03 2.76
C HIS A 159 -11.85 13.02 3.10
N GLY A 160 -12.20 13.46 4.30
CA GLY A 160 -13.59 13.54 4.74
C GLY A 160 -13.79 14.23 6.08
N ASN A 161 -15.06 14.44 6.44
CA ASN A 161 -15.44 15.10 7.69
C ASN A 161 -14.96 14.36 8.96
N TRP A 162 -14.56 13.11 8.83
CA TRP A 162 -13.99 12.32 9.91
C TRP A 162 -12.65 12.88 10.42
N GLU A 163 -11.94 13.65 9.60
CA GLU A 163 -10.64 14.24 9.96
C GLU A 163 -10.74 15.30 11.06
N ALA A 164 -11.91 15.94 11.21
CA ALA A 164 -12.17 16.93 12.22
C ALA A 164 -12.50 16.35 13.60
N LEU A 165 -12.79 15.04 13.69
CA LEU A 165 -13.13 14.37 14.95
C LEU A 165 -11.87 14.00 15.74
N THR A 166 -11.96 14.04 17.08
CA THR A 166 -10.98 13.40 17.94
C THR A 166 -10.98 11.88 17.76
N ASP A 167 -10.01 11.19 18.29
CA ASP A 167 -9.94 9.74 18.20
C ASP A 167 -11.10 9.07 18.94
N GLU A 168 -11.50 9.61 20.08
CA GLU A 168 -12.63 9.17 20.89
C GLU A 168 -13.96 9.37 20.17
N GLU A 169 -14.17 10.57 19.60
CA GLU A 169 -15.37 10.90 18.84
C GLU A 169 -15.52 10.00 17.60
N LEU A 170 -14.41 9.78 16.89
CA LEU A 170 -14.40 8.93 15.70
C LEU A 170 -14.69 7.47 16.06
N ALA A 171 -14.07 6.95 17.13
CA ALA A 171 -14.33 5.59 17.60
C ALA A 171 -15.78 5.39 18.02
N ALA A 172 -16.36 6.34 18.78
CA ALA A 172 -17.75 6.31 19.20
C ALA A 172 -18.72 6.39 18.00
N ALA A 173 -18.45 7.26 17.04
CA ALA A 173 -19.26 7.41 15.85
C ALA A 173 -19.28 6.13 15.01
N LEU A 174 -18.11 5.51 14.77
CA LEU A 174 -18.03 4.27 14.00
C LEU A 174 -18.62 3.07 14.72
N GLN A 175 -18.50 3.01 16.06
CA GLN A 175 -19.18 1.98 16.85
C GLN A 175 -20.70 2.07 16.70
N ALA A 176 -21.26 3.29 16.70
CA ALA A 176 -22.70 3.50 16.52
C ALA A 176 -23.21 3.09 15.13
N GLU A 177 -22.34 3.00 14.15
CA GLU A 177 -22.65 2.56 12.78
C GLU A 177 -22.51 1.05 12.56
N LEU A 178 -22.01 0.31 13.56
CA LEU A 178 -21.98 -1.15 13.53
C LEU A 178 -23.32 -1.76 13.93
N PRO A 179 -23.56 -3.03 13.58
CA PRO A 179 -24.68 -3.78 14.15
C PRO A 179 -24.66 -3.75 15.68
N PRO A 180 -25.81 -3.92 16.37
CA PRO A 180 -25.87 -3.88 17.84
C PRO A 180 -24.82 -4.78 18.48
N CYS A 181 -23.87 -4.19 19.23
CA CYS A 181 -22.68 -4.88 19.70
C CYS A 181 -22.33 -4.59 21.18
N GLY A 182 -23.07 -3.74 21.85
CA GLY A 182 -22.66 -3.23 23.15
C GLY A 182 -21.43 -2.31 23.07
N PRO A 183 -20.89 -1.85 24.21
CA PRO A 183 -19.72 -0.94 24.23
C PRO A 183 -18.42 -1.70 23.87
N ALA A 184 -17.57 -1.06 23.09
CA ALA A 184 -16.21 -1.52 22.90
C ALA A 184 -15.43 -1.37 24.22
N THR A 185 -14.63 -2.36 24.57
CA THR A 185 -13.79 -2.36 25.78
C THR A 185 -12.48 -1.62 25.57
N TRP A 186 -12.09 -1.42 24.31
CA TRP A 186 -10.88 -0.74 23.91
C TRP A 186 -11.01 -0.25 22.46
N HIS A 187 -10.30 0.85 22.14
CA HIS A 187 -10.15 1.30 20.76
C HIS A 187 -8.74 1.82 20.48
N LYS A 188 -8.38 1.84 19.21
CA LYS A 188 -7.16 2.45 18.70
C LYS A 188 -7.42 3.08 17.34
N VAL A 189 -7.05 4.35 17.20
CA VAL A 189 -7.12 5.07 15.93
C VAL A 189 -5.71 5.20 15.35
N ILE A 190 -5.58 4.84 14.09
CA ILE A 190 -4.36 5.02 13.30
C ILE A 190 -4.71 5.91 12.12
N ARG A 191 -4.06 7.07 12.01
CA ARG A 191 -4.25 8.04 10.93
C ARG A 191 -2.98 8.11 10.10
N GLU A 192 -3.04 7.60 8.88
CA GLU A 192 -1.96 7.75 7.91
C GLU A 192 -2.31 8.88 6.93
N ARG A 193 -1.62 10.01 7.06
CA ARG A 193 -1.90 11.21 6.25
C ARG A 193 -1.42 11.08 4.81
N ARG A 194 -0.45 10.24 4.55
CA ARG A 194 0.14 9.98 3.23
C ARG A 194 -0.01 8.51 2.87
N ALA A 195 -1.24 8.00 3.02
CA ALA A 195 -1.51 6.58 2.82
C ALA A 195 -1.32 6.17 1.35
N THR A 196 -1.80 7.01 0.45
CA THR A 196 -1.66 6.80 -1.00
C THR A 196 -1.35 8.12 -1.69
N PHE A 197 -0.63 8.09 -2.81
CA PHE A 197 -0.64 9.25 -3.69
C PHE A 197 -2.04 9.40 -4.31
N SER A 198 -2.45 10.63 -4.56
CA SER A 198 -3.75 10.94 -5.16
C SER A 198 -3.78 10.51 -6.62
N CYS A 199 -4.57 9.48 -6.93
CA CYS A 199 -4.61 8.85 -8.27
C CYS A 199 -5.50 9.64 -9.24
N GLN A 200 -5.10 10.90 -9.54
CA GLN A 200 -5.79 11.81 -10.44
C GLN A 200 -5.40 11.59 -11.91
N PRO A 201 -6.19 12.08 -12.87
CA PRO A 201 -5.78 12.13 -14.27
C PRO A 201 -4.49 12.95 -14.46
N GLY A 202 -3.62 12.49 -15.36
CA GLY A 202 -2.41 13.24 -15.73
C GLY A 202 -1.27 13.19 -14.72
N ILE A 203 -1.38 12.40 -13.64
CA ILE A 203 -0.29 12.25 -12.68
C ILE A 203 0.96 11.64 -13.35
N LEU A 204 2.09 12.32 -13.23
CA LEU A 204 3.36 11.83 -13.76
C LEU A 204 4.00 10.86 -12.76
N ARG A 205 4.41 9.71 -13.25
CA ARG A 205 5.07 8.68 -12.45
C ARG A 205 6.46 8.39 -13.01
N PRO A 206 7.50 8.31 -12.15
CA PRO A 206 8.85 8.04 -12.60
C PRO A 206 8.95 6.63 -13.19
N ALA A 207 9.84 6.49 -14.15
CA ALA A 207 10.23 5.17 -14.64
C ALA A 207 11.00 4.39 -13.57
N ALA A 208 11.02 3.06 -13.69
CA ALA A 208 11.87 2.22 -12.84
C ALA A 208 13.36 2.45 -13.10
N ILE A 209 13.73 2.80 -14.32
CA ILE A 209 15.10 3.12 -14.72
C ILE A 209 15.38 4.58 -14.39
N THR A 210 16.49 4.85 -13.68
CA THR A 210 16.97 6.18 -13.33
C THR A 210 18.06 6.64 -14.29
N SER A 211 18.55 7.87 -14.11
CA SER A 211 19.74 8.38 -14.82
C SER A 211 21.02 7.58 -14.49
N HIS A 212 21.01 6.85 -13.37
CA HIS A 212 22.12 6.01 -12.94
C HIS A 212 21.87 4.55 -13.34
N PRO A 213 22.63 3.96 -14.28
CA PRO A 213 22.32 2.65 -14.86
C PRO A 213 22.30 1.48 -13.85
N ARG A 214 22.87 1.68 -12.67
CA ARG A 214 22.94 0.67 -11.59
C ARG A 214 21.96 0.95 -10.45
N VAL A 215 21.12 1.97 -10.57
CA VAL A 215 20.11 2.32 -9.56
C VAL A 215 18.74 2.30 -10.21
N LEU A 216 17.84 1.52 -9.64
CA LEU A 216 16.44 1.45 -10.08
C LEU A 216 15.50 1.88 -8.96
N LEU A 217 14.32 2.31 -9.37
CA LEU A 217 13.20 2.60 -8.47
C LEU A 217 12.20 1.45 -8.48
N ALA A 218 11.65 1.14 -7.32
CA ALA A 218 10.48 0.31 -7.15
C ALA A 218 9.50 0.97 -6.16
N GLY A 219 8.24 0.71 -6.34
CA GLY A 219 7.15 1.24 -5.53
C GLY A 219 5.89 1.33 -6.38
N ASP A 220 4.74 1.38 -5.76
CA ASP A 220 3.44 1.55 -6.42
C ASP A 220 3.40 2.78 -7.33
N TYR A 221 4.12 3.84 -6.96
CA TYR A 221 4.23 5.09 -7.71
C TYR A 221 5.03 4.94 -9.02
N THR A 222 5.76 3.87 -9.22
CA THR A 222 6.48 3.59 -10.49
C THR A 222 5.67 2.69 -11.45
N TRP A 223 4.47 2.24 -11.06
CA TRP A 223 3.60 1.37 -11.87
C TRP A 223 2.37 2.14 -12.35
N ALA A 224 2.43 2.73 -13.54
CA ALA A 224 1.45 3.70 -14.04
C ALA A 224 0.02 3.14 -14.22
N ASP A 225 -0.14 1.85 -14.43
CA ASP A 225 -1.44 1.23 -14.73
C ASP A 225 -2.32 1.00 -13.51
N TYR A 226 -1.75 1.14 -12.29
CA TYR A 226 -2.44 0.85 -11.03
C TYR A 226 -2.45 2.04 -10.08
N PRO A 227 -3.43 2.09 -9.16
CA PRO A 227 -3.40 3.03 -8.05
C PRO A 227 -2.32 2.64 -7.02
N ALA A 228 -2.21 3.40 -5.93
CA ALA A 228 -1.33 3.09 -4.81
C ALA A 228 -1.81 1.82 -4.08
N THR A 229 -1.30 0.67 -4.49
CA THR A 229 -1.72 -0.64 -4.00
C THR A 229 -0.53 -1.58 -3.80
N LEU A 230 -0.72 -2.59 -2.96
CA LEU A 230 0.25 -3.68 -2.81
C LEU A 230 0.53 -4.37 -4.14
N GLU A 231 -0.47 -4.54 -5.00
CA GLU A 231 -0.31 -5.12 -6.34
C GLU A 231 0.63 -4.28 -7.21
N GLY A 232 0.43 -2.95 -7.26
CA GLY A 232 1.31 -2.03 -7.96
C GLY A 232 2.75 -2.10 -7.44
N ALA A 233 2.93 -2.14 -6.12
CA ALA A 233 4.24 -2.25 -5.48
C ALA A 233 4.95 -3.56 -5.84
N VAL A 234 4.26 -4.71 -5.76
CA VAL A 234 4.83 -6.03 -6.10
C VAL A 234 5.20 -6.10 -7.58
N ARG A 235 4.33 -5.63 -8.48
CA ARG A 235 4.62 -5.59 -9.93
C ARG A 235 5.85 -4.74 -10.22
N SER A 236 5.97 -3.59 -9.58
CA SER A 236 7.11 -2.69 -9.75
C SER A 236 8.42 -3.32 -9.26
N GLY A 237 8.42 -3.95 -8.08
CA GLY A 237 9.56 -4.65 -7.53
C GLY A 237 10.05 -5.78 -8.44
N ARG A 238 9.13 -6.61 -8.95
CA ARG A 238 9.43 -7.67 -9.92
C ARG A 238 10.03 -7.11 -11.22
N ARG A 239 9.50 -5.99 -11.72
CA ARG A 239 10.04 -5.31 -12.89
C ARG A 239 11.45 -4.80 -12.65
N ALA A 240 11.70 -4.12 -11.54
CA ALA A 240 13.03 -3.61 -11.19
C ALA A 240 14.06 -4.74 -11.10
N ALA A 241 13.73 -5.84 -10.43
CA ALA A 241 14.60 -7.01 -10.33
C ALA A 241 14.94 -7.61 -11.71
N ARG A 242 13.93 -7.78 -12.60
CA ARG A 242 14.15 -8.29 -13.97
C ARG A 242 15.06 -7.39 -14.79
N LEU A 243 14.87 -6.07 -14.68
CA LEU A 243 15.73 -5.10 -15.38
C LEU A 243 17.19 -5.18 -14.91
N LEU A 244 17.45 -5.34 -13.61
CA LEU A 244 18.81 -5.52 -13.10
C LEU A 244 19.47 -6.81 -13.60
N ILE A 245 18.74 -7.92 -13.61
CA ILE A 245 19.24 -9.21 -14.09
C ILE A 245 19.61 -9.11 -15.58
N ALA A 246 18.71 -8.56 -16.41
CA ALA A 246 18.97 -8.40 -17.84
C ALA A 246 20.17 -7.47 -18.14
N ASN A 247 20.35 -6.38 -17.39
CA ASN A 247 21.47 -5.47 -17.54
C ASN A 247 22.81 -6.13 -17.14
N ARG A 248 22.79 -7.04 -16.17
CA ARG A 248 23.98 -7.77 -15.74
C ARG A 248 24.48 -8.74 -16.85
N ASP A 249 23.55 -9.45 -17.47
CA ASP A 249 23.86 -10.40 -18.53
C ASP A 249 24.47 -9.70 -19.75
N ASN A 250 23.95 -8.51 -20.11
CA ASN A 250 24.47 -7.69 -21.20
C ASN A 250 25.83 -7.03 -20.89
N SER A 251 26.22 -6.92 -19.63
CA SER A 251 27.51 -6.33 -19.23
C SER A 251 28.62 -7.39 -19.10
N ALA A 252 28.30 -8.66 -19.17
CA ALA A 252 29.18 -9.80 -19.10
C ALA A 252 29.53 -10.41 -20.47
N ALA A 253 28.86 -9.95 -21.54
CA ALA A 253 29.09 -10.31 -22.93
C ALA A 253 29.96 -9.24 -23.63
#